data_03361a61927f012cd6b346ac5d0672c0
#
_entry.id   03361a61927f012cd6b346ac5d0672c0
#
_cell.length_a   1.000
_cell.length_b   1.000
_cell.length_c   1.000
_cell.angle_alpha   90.00
_cell.angle_beta   90.00
_cell.angle_gamma   90.00
#
_symmetry.space_group_name_H-M   'P 1'
#
loop_
_entity.id
_entity.type
_entity.pdbx_description
1 polymer ?
#
loop_
_entity_poly.entity_id
_entity_poly.type
_entity_poly.pdbx_seq_one_letter_code
_entity_poly.pdbx_strand_id
1 'polypeptide(L)'
;DGARSTTKEPDMTDALSPELETVVARAAAAAPAFAATSPTQRARAIVAVADALEQAKPQLVEIAARETGLTEARLNGEVTRTAVQLRLFADTLVDGGYLDARIDYSDDDFALGVRPDVRRVHIPVGPVINFSASNFPFAFSVMGGDSAAILAAGCPLIVKAHSGHPELSDATAEVATAALAAAGMPEGTFQLIHGREAGVAVLKDPRIKAGAFTGSIGVGRLLADIAANRPAPIPFYGELGSVNPVFITADAIAERASEIAIGYVTSVAGSAGQLCTKPGFAFVPADTELPGAIAAAAGELPEHRLLDPRIARSFEERRTAIVSAPGVRPIIDGGIRYDDAGHGWATPTVVAVSLEDFRANKEA
;
A
#
# COMPACT_ATOMS: atom_id res chain seq x y z
N ASP A 1 -45.94 23.22 -3.99
CA ASP A 1 -45.23 23.36 -2.70
C ASP A 1 -44.13 22.28 -2.67
N GLY A 2 -42.94 22.67 -3.16
CA GLY A 2 -41.78 21.83 -3.24
C GLY A 2 -40.86 22.13 -2.07
N ALA A 3 -40.78 21.24 -1.12
CA ALA A 3 -39.79 21.27 -0.07
C ALA A 3 -38.41 21.00 -0.68
N ARG A 4 -37.56 22.02 -0.80
CA ARG A 4 -36.14 21.89 -1.09
C ARG A 4 -35.48 21.27 0.14
N SER A 5 -35.04 20.01 0.02
CA SER A 5 -34.12 19.39 0.96
C SER A 5 -32.83 20.20 0.95
N THR A 6 -32.57 20.94 2.01
CA THR A 6 -31.28 21.57 2.26
C THR A 6 -30.29 20.44 2.70
N THR A 7 -29.57 19.89 1.74
CA THR A 7 -28.36 19.14 2.08
C THR A 7 -27.40 20.10 2.75
N LYS A 8 -27.18 19.91 4.06
CA LYS A 8 -26.18 20.60 4.85
C LYS A 8 -24.84 20.36 4.17
N GLU A 9 -24.23 21.40 3.62
CA GLU A 9 -22.83 21.35 3.19
C GLU A 9 -22.00 20.86 4.37
N PRO A 10 -21.07 19.90 4.18
CA PRO A 10 -20.20 19.49 5.28
C PRO A 10 -19.33 20.70 5.66
N ASP A 11 -19.41 21.05 6.93
CA ASP A 11 -18.60 22.10 7.57
C ASP A 11 -17.11 21.76 7.37
N MET A 12 -16.43 22.46 6.45
CA MET A 12 -15.06 22.18 6.02
C MET A 12 -13.99 22.72 6.97
N THR A 13 -14.37 23.08 8.20
CA THR A 13 -13.48 23.60 9.24
C THR A 13 -13.56 22.79 10.53
N ASP A 14 -13.41 21.46 10.46
CA ASP A 14 -13.04 20.72 11.65
C ASP A 14 -11.59 21.06 11.98
N ALA A 15 -11.36 21.93 12.97
CA ALA A 15 -10.03 22.25 13.46
C ALA A 15 -9.33 20.96 13.88
N LEU A 16 -8.04 20.83 13.53
CA LEU A 16 -7.22 19.71 13.98
C LEU A 16 -7.20 19.67 15.53
N SER A 17 -7.12 18.47 16.10
CA SER A 17 -6.80 18.37 17.53
C SER A 17 -5.43 19.01 17.81
N PRO A 18 -5.15 19.47 19.04
CA PRO A 18 -3.87 20.09 19.37
C PRO A 18 -2.66 19.20 19.02
N GLU A 19 -2.80 17.89 19.16
CA GLU A 19 -1.76 16.91 18.81
C GLU A 19 -1.54 16.88 17.31
N LEU A 20 -2.59 16.79 16.50
CA LEU A 20 -2.50 16.78 15.04
C LEU A 20 -2.01 18.12 14.50
N GLU A 21 -2.43 19.24 15.12
CA GLU A 21 -1.91 20.58 14.80
C GLU A 21 -0.39 20.63 14.97
N THR A 22 0.11 20.09 16.08
CA THR A 22 1.56 20.01 16.34
C THR A 22 2.27 19.19 15.27
N VAL A 23 1.73 18.03 14.88
CA VAL A 23 2.30 17.16 13.84
C VAL A 23 2.38 17.88 12.51
N VAL A 24 1.27 18.48 12.07
CA VAL A 24 1.22 19.16 10.76
C VAL A 24 2.09 20.41 10.76
N ALA A 25 2.11 21.19 11.85
CA ALA A 25 2.96 22.37 11.97
C ALA A 25 4.45 22.01 11.91
N ARG A 26 4.89 20.93 12.59
CA ARG A 26 6.28 20.45 12.52
C ARG A 26 6.66 20.00 11.10
N ALA A 27 5.80 19.24 10.42
CA ALA A 27 6.07 18.83 9.05
C ALA A 27 6.18 20.03 8.10
N ALA A 28 5.28 21.01 8.25
CA ALA A 28 5.32 22.25 7.45
C ALA A 28 6.59 23.07 7.74
N ALA A 29 7.00 23.19 8.99
CA ALA A 29 8.22 23.90 9.38
C ALA A 29 9.50 23.21 8.88
N ALA A 30 9.52 21.87 8.84
CA ALA A 30 10.65 21.08 8.35
C ALA A 30 10.82 21.18 6.83
N ALA A 31 9.75 21.45 6.08
CA ALA A 31 9.73 21.32 4.61
C ALA A 31 10.82 22.16 3.91
N PRO A 32 11.04 23.46 4.21
CA PRO A 32 12.07 24.23 3.52
C PRO A 32 13.49 23.69 3.80
N ALA A 33 13.79 23.34 5.04
CA ALA A 33 15.11 22.85 5.43
C ALA A 33 15.37 21.46 4.86
N PHE A 34 14.37 20.56 4.86
CA PHE A 34 14.50 19.24 4.28
C PHE A 34 14.62 19.29 2.74
N ALA A 35 13.85 20.14 2.07
CA ALA A 35 13.96 20.36 0.62
C ALA A 35 15.34 20.90 0.21
N ALA A 36 16.00 21.68 1.09
CA ALA A 36 17.33 22.24 0.84
C ALA A 36 18.48 21.22 1.07
N THR A 37 18.20 20.03 1.62
CA THR A 37 19.22 18.98 1.76
C THR A 37 19.65 18.48 0.36
N SER A 38 20.95 18.19 0.21
CA SER A 38 21.43 17.63 -1.06
C SER A 38 20.90 16.19 -1.26
N PRO A 39 20.79 15.71 -2.51
CA PRO A 39 20.45 14.30 -2.78
C PRO A 39 21.34 13.32 -2.03
N THR A 40 22.65 13.56 -1.93
CA THR A 40 23.59 12.73 -1.19
C THR A 40 23.30 12.71 0.32
N GLN A 41 22.92 13.83 0.92
CA GLN A 41 22.53 13.87 2.34
C GLN A 41 21.28 13.04 2.58
N ARG A 42 20.25 13.18 1.75
CA ARG A 42 19.03 12.35 1.83
C ARG A 42 19.33 10.87 1.61
N ALA A 43 20.15 10.52 0.62
CA ALA A 43 20.56 9.16 0.37
C ALA A 43 21.21 8.52 1.61
N ARG A 44 22.16 9.22 2.25
CA ARG A 44 22.79 8.74 3.49
C ARG A 44 21.79 8.55 4.63
N ALA A 45 20.84 9.47 4.78
CA ALA A 45 19.80 9.37 5.80
C ALA A 45 18.88 8.16 5.57
N ILE A 46 18.48 7.91 4.33
CA ILE A 46 17.66 6.74 3.96
C ILE A 46 18.41 5.42 4.18
N VAL A 47 19.71 5.39 3.84
CA VAL A 47 20.56 4.21 4.13
C VAL A 47 20.67 4.00 5.65
N ALA A 48 20.85 5.05 6.44
CA ALA A 48 20.90 4.94 7.90
C ALA A 48 19.59 4.36 8.48
N VAL A 49 18.43 4.70 7.92
CA VAL A 49 17.14 4.07 8.29
C VAL A 49 17.15 2.59 7.93
N ALA A 50 17.61 2.22 6.73
CA ALA A 50 17.71 0.81 6.31
C ALA A 50 18.58 -0.01 7.28
N ASP A 51 19.76 0.51 7.63
CA ASP A 51 20.70 -0.14 8.54
C ASP A 51 20.10 -0.28 9.95
N ALA A 52 19.41 0.74 10.44
CA ALA A 52 18.77 0.71 11.75
C ALA A 52 17.61 -0.31 11.80
N LEU A 53 16.81 -0.43 10.73
CA LEU A 53 15.76 -1.45 10.63
C LEU A 53 16.35 -2.87 10.62
N GLU A 54 17.46 -3.10 9.93
CA GLU A 54 18.15 -4.39 9.94
C GLU A 54 18.74 -4.72 11.31
N GLN A 55 19.25 -3.75 12.03
CA GLN A 55 19.74 -3.92 13.41
C GLN A 55 18.61 -4.25 14.39
N ALA A 56 17.47 -3.58 14.25
CA ALA A 56 16.28 -3.79 15.09
C ALA A 56 15.43 -5.01 14.66
N LYS A 57 15.81 -5.69 13.57
CA LYS A 57 15.04 -6.77 12.92
C LYS A 57 14.52 -7.84 13.88
N PRO A 58 15.31 -8.42 14.83
CA PRO A 58 14.80 -9.45 15.73
C PRO A 58 13.60 -8.98 16.55
N GLN A 59 13.67 -7.79 17.15
CA GLN A 59 12.61 -7.20 17.95
C GLN A 59 11.38 -6.87 17.09
N LEU A 60 11.59 -6.25 15.93
CA LEU A 60 10.49 -5.85 15.05
C LEU A 60 9.75 -7.06 14.48
N VAL A 61 10.45 -8.15 14.15
CA VAL A 61 9.85 -9.39 13.65
C VAL A 61 9.01 -10.07 14.74
N GLU A 62 9.47 -10.09 16.00
CA GLU A 62 8.70 -10.63 17.14
C GLU A 62 7.38 -9.89 17.32
N ILE A 63 7.40 -8.56 17.33
CA ILE A 63 6.20 -7.72 17.41
C ILE A 63 5.27 -7.99 16.22
N ALA A 64 5.82 -7.97 15.01
CA ALA A 64 5.06 -8.20 13.79
C ALA A 64 4.38 -9.58 13.76
N ALA A 65 5.07 -10.64 14.16
CA ALA A 65 4.52 -11.99 14.22
C ALA A 65 3.34 -12.07 15.18
N ARG A 66 3.45 -11.46 16.35
CA ARG A 66 2.38 -11.41 17.36
C ARG A 66 1.14 -10.65 16.85
N GLU A 67 1.33 -9.48 16.26
CA GLU A 67 0.22 -8.64 15.80
C GLU A 67 -0.45 -9.19 14.55
N THR A 68 0.33 -9.67 13.58
CA THR A 68 -0.19 -10.03 12.25
C THR A 68 -0.49 -11.52 12.06
N GLY A 69 0.13 -12.40 12.87
CA GLY A 69 0.08 -13.85 12.66
C GLY A 69 0.85 -14.35 11.43
N LEU A 70 1.66 -13.48 10.80
CA LEU A 70 2.53 -13.87 9.70
C LEU A 70 3.75 -14.65 10.24
N THR A 71 4.29 -15.55 9.41
CA THR A 71 5.43 -16.36 9.81
C THR A 71 6.70 -15.52 9.95
N GLU A 72 7.54 -15.86 10.93
CA GLU A 72 8.83 -15.17 11.13
C GLU A 72 9.71 -15.23 9.88
N ALA A 73 9.72 -16.35 9.15
CA ALA A 73 10.49 -16.49 7.91
C ALA A 73 10.08 -15.43 6.88
N ARG A 74 8.76 -15.22 6.68
CA ARG A 74 8.24 -14.18 5.81
C ARG A 74 8.62 -12.79 6.31
N LEU A 75 8.41 -12.52 7.59
CA LEU A 75 8.68 -11.21 8.19
C LEU A 75 10.17 -10.83 8.12
N ASN A 76 11.05 -11.80 8.37
CA ASN A 76 12.50 -11.62 8.20
C ASN A 76 12.88 -11.25 6.77
N GLY A 77 12.30 -11.93 5.78
CA GLY A 77 12.48 -11.60 4.37
C GLY A 77 11.93 -10.21 4.02
N GLU A 78 10.83 -9.81 4.64
CA GLU A 78 10.18 -8.53 4.39
C GLU A 78 10.97 -7.34 4.95
N VAL A 79 11.57 -7.44 6.14
CA VAL A 79 12.50 -6.42 6.66
C VAL A 79 13.68 -6.25 5.71
N THR A 80 14.29 -7.36 5.26
CA THR A 80 15.38 -7.30 4.29
C THR A 80 14.94 -6.61 2.99
N ARG A 81 13.77 -6.97 2.45
CA ARG A 81 13.19 -6.32 1.27
C ARG A 81 13.01 -4.81 1.48
N THR A 82 12.50 -4.41 2.64
CA THR A 82 12.29 -3.00 2.99
C THR A 82 13.63 -2.24 3.02
N ALA A 83 14.65 -2.80 3.65
CA ALA A 83 15.99 -2.20 3.69
C ALA A 83 16.61 -2.09 2.29
N VAL A 84 16.49 -3.13 1.46
CA VAL A 84 16.92 -3.08 0.05
C VAL A 84 16.20 -2.00 -0.72
N GLN A 85 14.88 -1.87 -0.55
CA GLN A 85 14.10 -0.84 -1.23
C GLN A 85 14.51 0.58 -0.82
N LEU A 86 14.77 0.83 0.46
CA LEU A 86 15.33 2.09 0.93
C LEU A 86 16.67 2.40 0.25
N ARG A 87 17.57 1.42 0.15
CA ARG A 87 18.86 1.59 -0.52
C ARG A 87 18.71 1.85 -2.03
N LEU A 88 17.74 1.22 -2.72
CA LEU A 88 17.45 1.51 -4.13
C LEU A 88 17.00 2.96 -4.34
N PHE A 89 16.18 3.52 -3.42
CA PHE A 89 15.84 4.94 -3.47
C PHE A 89 17.05 5.84 -3.19
N ALA A 90 17.96 5.44 -2.32
CA ALA A 90 19.22 6.16 -2.09
C ALA A 90 20.10 6.15 -3.35
N ASP A 91 20.20 5.02 -4.05
CA ASP A 91 20.94 4.91 -5.33
C ASP A 91 20.30 5.81 -6.41
N THR A 92 18.97 5.84 -6.50
CA THR A 92 18.23 6.75 -7.40
C THR A 92 18.54 8.22 -7.12
N LEU A 93 18.71 8.60 -5.85
CA LEU A 93 19.10 9.95 -5.46
C LEU A 93 20.52 10.31 -5.93
N VAL A 94 21.47 9.35 -5.83
CA VAL A 94 22.86 9.53 -6.24
C VAL A 94 22.97 9.59 -7.77
N ASP A 95 22.16 8.79 -8.49
CA ASP A 95 22.08 8.82 -9.96
C ASP A 95 21.62 10.18 -10.47
N GLY A 96 20.63 10.80 -9.81
CA GLY A 96 20.12 12.12 -10.14
C GLY A 96 19.12 12.19 -11.30
N GLY A 97 18.88 11.09 -12.02
CA GLY A 97 17.95 11.04 -13.15
C GLY A 97 16.52 11.45 -12.79
N TYR A 98 16.09 11.23 -11.54
CA TYR A 98 14.77 11.62 -11.03
C TYR A 98 14.50 13.14 -11.08
N LEU A 99 15.56 13.98 -11.17
CA LEU A 99 15.41 15.44 -11.27
C LEU A 99 14.81 15.86 -12.62
N ASP A 100 14.86 15.01 -13.66
CA ASP A 100 14.44 15.31 -15.04
C ASP A 100 14.93 16.69 -15.47
N ALA A 101 16.21 16.98 -15.23
CA ALA A 101 16.81 18.27 -15.48
C ALA A 101 16.84 18.57 -16.98
N ARG A 102 16.27 19.70 -17.37
CA ARG A 102 16.31 20.23 -18.76
C ARG A 102 16.90 21.61 -18.77
N ILE A 103 17.81 21.85 -19.72
CA ILE A 103 18.48 23.12 -19.88
C ILE A 103 18.32 23.56 -21.37
N ASP A 104 17.60 24.63 -21.57
CA ASP A 104 17.49 25.33 -22.86
C ASP A 104 18.32 26.58 -22.76
N TYR A 105 19.44 26.62 -23.48
CA TYR A 105 20.30 27.78 -23.49
C TYR A 105 19.62 28.98 -24.21
N SER A 106 20.06 30.22 -23.92
CA SER A 106 19.59 31.41 -24.63
C SER A 106 19.83 31.28 -26.13
N ASP A 107 18.89 31.79 -26.90
CA ASP A 107 18.94 31.78 -28.37
C ASP A 107 18.32 33.08 -28.89
N ASP A 108 19.15 33.99 -29.41
CA ASP A 108 18.74 35.29 -29.91
C ASP A 108 18.04 35.19 -31.27
N ASP A 109 18.28 34.10 -32.01
CA ASP A 109 17.72 33.83 -33.33
C ASP A 109 16.48 32.90 -33.29
N PHE A 110 15.93 32.63 -32.11
CA PHE A 110 14.77 31.77 -32.01
C PHE A 110 13.54 32.34 -32.75
N ALA A 111 12.87 31.52 -33.54
CA ALA A 111 11.83 31.91 -34.48
C ALA A 111 10.66 32.71 -33.89
N LEU A 112 10.39 32.61 -32.59
CA LEU A 112 9.33 33.35 -31.89
C LEU A 112 9.83 34.53 -31.06
N GLY A 113 11.05 34.99 -31.30
CA GLY A 113 11.73 36.05 -30.56
C GLY A 113 12.83 35.49 -29.64
N VAL A 114 13.59 36.36 -28.97
CA VAL A 114 14.70 35.96 -28.10
C VAL A 114 14.24 34.97 -27.04
N ARG A 115 14.85 33.78 -27.01
CA ARG A 115 14.61 32.79 -25.97
C ARG A 115 15.65 32.97 -24.85
N PRO A 116 15.20 33.17 -23.58
CA PRO A 116 16.13 33.23 -22.43
C PRO A 116 16.70 31.86 -22.09
N ASP A 117 17.77 31.80 -21.26
CA ASP A 117 18.22 30.57 -20.62
C ASP A 117 17.11 30.07 -19.66
N VAL A 118 16.57 28.88 -19.93
CA VAL A 118 15.50 28.27 -19.15
C VAL A 118 15.98 26.93 -18.59
N ARG A 119 15.82 26.75 -17.29
CA ARG A 119 16.20 25.50 -16.58
C ARG A 119 15.02 24.96 -15.81
N ARG A 120 14.71 23.68 -16.04
CA ARG A 120 13.64 22.96 -15.35
C ARG A 120 14.21 21.77 -14.57
N VAL A 121 13.81 21.64 -13.32
CA VAL A 121 14.10 20.48 -12.46
C VAL A 121 12.88 20.16 -11.62
N HIS A 122 12.74 18.90 -11.20
CA HIS A 122 11.77 18.54 -10.18
C HIS A 122 12.22 19.07 -8.81
N ILE A 123 11.25 19.57 -8.03
CA ILE A 123 11.45 20.06 -6.66
C ILE A 123 10.47 19.36 -5.71
N PRO A 124 10.81 19.23 -4.41
CA PRO A 124 9.89 18.70 -3.41
C PRO A 124 8.59 19.49 -3.34
N VAL A 125 7.44 18.78 -3.22
CA VAL A 125 6.12 19.44 -3.18
C VAL A 125 5.76 19.98 -1.79
N GLY A 126 6.41 19.49 -0.72
CA GLY A 126 6.12 19.81 0.67
C GLY A 126 5.64 18.58 1.46
N PRO A 127 4.97 18.77 2.62
CA PRO A 127 4.55 17.66 3.47
C PRO A 127 3.58 16.70 2.77
N VAL A 128 3.79 15.40 2.94
CA VAL A 128 2.98 14.32 2.35
C VAL A 128 2.46 13.41 3.46
N ILE A 129 1.18 13.02 3.38
CA ILE A 129 0.61 11.98 4.22
C ILE A 129 0.61 10.64 3.48
N ASN A 130 1.10 9.58 4.16
CA ASN A 130 1.05 8.20 3.68
C ASN A 130 0.21 7.33 4.61
N PHE A 131 -0.73 6.56 4.04
CA PHE A 131 -1.58 5.63 4.77
C PHE A 131 -1.05 4.21 4.63
N SER A 132 -0.48 3.67 5.71
CA SER A 132 0.11 2.33 5.73
C SER A 132 -0.85 1.21 5.38
N ALA A 133 -0.38 0.20 4.66
CA ALA A 133 -1.05 -1.08 4.47
C ALA A 133 -0.78 -2.07 5.61
N SER A 134 -1.57 -3.14 5.71
CA SER A 134 -1.42 -4.15 6.76
C SER A 134 -0.78 -5.46 6.30
N ASN A 135 -0.98 -5.82 5.06
CA ASN A 135 -0.60 -7.14 4.52
C ASN A 135 0.91 -7.28 4.24
N PHE A 136 1.61 -6.16 4.20
CA PHE A 136 3.07 -6.06 4.19
C PHE A 136 3.49 -5.07 5.28
N PRO A 137 3.57 -5.53 6.54
CA PRO A 137 3.73 -4.65 7.71
C PRO A 137 5.06 -3.89 7.77
N PHE A 138 6.02 -4.23 6.92
CA PHE A 138 7.26 -3.48 6.71
C PHE A 138 7.31 -2.81 5.35
N ALA A 139 7.16 -3.61 4.26
CA ALA A 139 7.45 -3.15 2.91
C ALA A 139 6.44 -2.13 2.35
N PHE A 140 5.20 -2.08 2.87
CA PHE A 140 4.16 -1.12 2.51
C PHE A 140 3.55 -0.44 3.74
N SER A 141 4.35 -0.33 4.81
CA SER A 141 3.95 0.32 6.05
C SER A 141 4.85 1.51 6.36
N VAL A 142 5.23 1.70 7.64
CA VAL A 142 5.84 2.92 8.18
C VAL A 142 7.06 3.40 7.40
N MET A 143 7.99 2.49 7.05
CA MET A 143 9.20 2.80 6.24
C MET A 143 9.24 1.98 4.95
N GLY A 144 8.06 1.68 4.40
CA GLY A 144 7.93 0.98 3.14
C GLY A 144 8.19 1.86 1.91
N GLY A 145 7.82 1.32 0.73
CA GLY A 145 8.12 1.95 -0.56
C GLY A 145 7.63 3.37 -0.71
N ASP A 146 6.38 3.64 -0.34
CA ASP A 146 5.80 5.00 -0.41
C ASP A 146 6.57 5.97 0.48
N SER A 147 6.89 5.55 1.71
CA SER A 147 7.67 6.36 2.67
C SER A 147 9.08 6.64 2.16
N ALA A 148 9.73 5.61 1.58
CA ALA A 148 11.05 5.74 0.98
C ALA A 148 11.05 6.75 -0.18
N ALA A 149 10.04 6.67 -1.06
CA ALA A 149 9.88 7.58 -2.20
C ALA A 149 9.64 9.03 -1.74
N ILE A 150 8.77 9.23 -0.74
CA ILE A 150 8.45 10.56 -0.20
C ILE A 150 9.68 11.19 0.43
N LEU A 151 10.42 10.46 1.26
CA LEU A 151 11.65 10.95 1.89
C LEU A 151 12.74 11.22 0.84
N ALA A 152 12.91 10.35 -0.15
CA ALA A 152 13.84 10.55 -1.25
C ALA A 152 13.51 11.81 -2.06
N ALA A 153 12.23 12.07 -2.32
CA ALA A 153 11.80 13.30 -2.98
C ALA A 153 12.06 14.58 -2.17
N GLY A 154 12.50 14.49 -0.91
CA GLY A 154 12.76 15.64 -0.04
C GLY A 154 11.49 16.22 0.59
N CYS A 155 10.44 15.42 0.70
CA CYS A 155 9.16 15.79 1.27
C CYS A 155 9.05 15.29 2.71
N PRO A 156 8.71 16.13 3.71
CA PRO A 156 8.38 15.67 5.04
C PRO A 156 7.21 14.68 4.99
N LEU A 157 7.33 13.61 5.77
CA LEU A 157 6.44 12.48 5.76
C LEU A 157 5.64 12.38 7.06
N ILE A 158 4.32 12.32 6.95
CA ILE A 158 3.42 11.92 8.02
C ILE A 158 2.83 10.57 7.65
N VAL A 159 3.09 9.53 8.44
CA VAL A 159 2.50 8.20 8.22
C VAL A 159 1.30 8.01 9.13
N LYS A 160 0.17 7.64 8.55
CA LYS A 160 -0.97 7.13 9.30
C LYS A 160 -0.80 5.62 9.49
N ALA A 161 -0.49 5.18 10.72
CA ALA A 161 -0.31 3.79 11.10
C ALA A 161 -1.53 2.93 10.77
N HIS A 162 -1.32 1.69 10.33
CA HIS A 162 -2.41 0.75 10.16
C HIS A 162 -2.86 0.18 11.52
N SER A 163 -4.17 0.09 11.76
CA SER A 163 -4.73 -0.40 13.03
C SER A 163 -4.55 -1.91 13.28
N GLY A 164 -4.08 -2.65 12.29
CA GLY A 164 -3.82 -4.09 12.40
C GLY A 164 -2.46 -4.44 13.02
N HIS A 165 -1.55 -3.45 13.17
CA HIS A 165 -0.22 -3.62 13.78
C HIS A 165 0.29 -2.30 14.37
N PRO A 166 -0.39 -1.75 15.38
CA PRO A 166 -0.04 -0.44 15.95
C PRO A 166 1.29 -0.45 16.70
N GLU A 167 1.59 -1.49 17.49
CA GLU A 167 2.84 -1.61 18.26
C GLU A 167 4.06 -1.70 17.32
N LEU A 168 3.96 -2.48 16.25
CA LEU A 168 4.98 -2.55 15.22
C LEU A 168 5.19 -1.18 14.55
N SER A 169 4.10 -0.45 14.29
CA SER A 169 4.18 0.87 13.68
C SER A 169 4.94 1.85 14.58
N ASP A 170 4.65 1.84 15.88
CA ASP A 170 5.35 2.68 16.87
C ASP A 170 6.82 2.30 16.97
N ALA A 171 7.14 1.02 17.12
CA ALA A 171 8.53 0.55 17.21
C ALA A 171 9.34 0.89 15.93
N THR A 172 8.73 0.71 14.75
CA THR A 172 9.37 1.07 13.47
C THR A 172 9.60 2.57 13.36
N ALA A 173 8.64 3.38 13.83
CA ALA A 173 8.73 4.83 13.82
C ALA A 173 9.82 5.34 14.77
N GLU A 174 9.97 4.74 15.94
CA GLU A 174 11.03 5.07 16.90
C GLU A 174 12.41 4.84 16.26
N VAL A 175 12.63 3.66 15.69
CA VAL A 175 13.88 3.31 14.98
C VAL A 175 14.19 4.29 13.85
N ALA A 176 13.19 4.59 13.01
CA ALA A 176 13.37 5.49 11.88
C ALA A 176 13.63 6.94 12.31
N THR A 177 12.92 7.42 13.32
CA THR A 177 13.11 8.77 13.86
C THR A 177 14.51 8.96 14.41
N ALA A 178 15.00 7.99 15.20
CA ALA A 178 16.36 8.01 15.73
C ALA A 178 17.41 8.03 14.64
N ALA A 179 17.24 7.19 13.60
CA ALA A 179 18.18 7.11 12.47
C ALA A 179 18.21 8.41 11.64
N LEU A 180 17.04 8.99 11.34
CA LEU A 180 16.95 10.26 10.61
C LEU A 180 17.58 11.41 11.40
N ALA A 181 17.33 11.49 12.73
CA ALA A 181 17.93 12.49 13.60
C ALA A 181 19.46 12.35 13.67
N ALA A 182 19.98 11.12 13.83
CA ALA A 182 21.40 10.83 13.83
C ALA A 182 22.08 11.19 12.49
N ALA A 183 21.35 11.06 11.37
CA ALA A 183 21.79 11.47 10.04
C ALA A 183 21.69 13.01 9.81
N GLY A 184 21.25 13.79 10.80
CA GLY A 184 21.15 15.26 10.73
C GLY A 184 19.96 15.78 9.94
N MET A 185 18.91 14.98 9.77
CA MET A 185 17.67 15.45 9.13
C MET A 185 16.89 16.40 10.05
N PRO A 186 16.21 17.42 9.50
CA PRO A 186 15.43 18.36 10.28
C PRO A 186 14.36 17.67 11.15
N GLU A 187 14.11 18.18 12.33
CA GLU A 187 12.98 17.75 13.17
C GLU A 187 11.66 17.96 12.40
N GLY A 188 10.77 16.98 12.40
CA GLY A 188 9.52 17.00 11.64
C GLY A 188 9.62 16.42 10.23
N THR A 189 10.82 15.95 9.80
CA THR A 189 10.99 15.24 8.53
C THR A 189 10.12 13.97 8.45
N PHE A 190 9.96 13.28 9.57
CA PHE A 190 9.12 12.10 9.70
C PHE A 190 8.29 12.13 10.98
N GLN A 191 7.02 11.74 10.87
CA GLN A 191 6.10 11.63 12.02
C GLN A 191 5.09 10.51 11.79
N LEU A 192 4.59 9.91 12.88
CA LEU A 192 3.56 8.87 12.88
C LEU A 192 2.30 9.41 13.58
N ILE A 193 1.14 9.04 13.02
CA ILE A 193 -0.18 9.28 13.63
C ILE A 193 -1.02 8.02 13.61
N HIS A 194 -1.98 7.93 14.52
CA HIS A 194 -2.94 6.85 14.61
C HIS A 194 -4.37 7.35 14.36
N GLY A 195 -5.25 6.43 13.94
CA GLY A 195 -6.67 6.69 13.76
C GLY A 195 -7.07 7.08 12.33
N ARG A 196 -8.24 6.57 11.92
CA ARG A 196 -8.79 6.84 10.58
C ARG A 196 -9.14 8.32 10.43
N GLU A 197 -9.84 8.87 11.41
CA GLU A 197 -10.30 10.26 11.40
C GLU A 197 -9.13 11.24 11.42
N ALA A 198 -8.09 10.93 12.21
CA ALA A 198 -6.85 11.70 12.24
C ALA A 198 -6.18 11.77 10.85
N GLY A 199 -6.09 10.62 10.15
CA GLY A 199 -5.53 10.59 8.80
C GLY A 199 -6.34 11.44 7.81
N VAL A 200 -7.68 11.37 7.88
CA VAL A 200 -8.55 12.19 7.03
C VAL A 200 -8.43 13.68 7.36
N ALA A 201 -8.37 14.04 8.65
CA ALA A 201 -8.20 15.42 9.08
C ALA A 201 -6.87 16.00 8.56
N VAL A 202 -5.77 15.25 8.70
CA VAL A 202 -4.46 15.65 8.17
C VAL A 202 -4.49 15.78 6.65
N LEU A 203 -5.12 14.85 5.91
CA LEU A 203 -5.23 14.94 4.44
C LEU A 203 -5.99 16.19 3.98
N LYS A 204 -6.96 16.68 4.76
CA LYS A 204 -7.72 17.90 4.47
C LYS A 204 -6.93 19.19 4.74
N ASP A 205 -5.89 19.14 5.59
CA ASP A 205 -5.14 20.32 6.00
C ASP A 205 -4.41 21.00 4.82
N PRO A 206 -4.50 22.31 4.62
CA PRO A 206 -3.92 23.01 3.46
C PRO A 206 -2.38 22.95 3.40
N ARG A 207 -1.70 22.66 4.51
CA ARG A 207 -0.24 22.50 4.57
C ARG A 207 0.23 21.18 3.95
N ILE A 208 -0.63 20.16 3.87
CA ILE A 208 -0.34 18.89 3.21
C ILE A 208 -0.41 19.09 1.69
N LYS A 209 0.58 18.57 0.98
CA LYS A 209 0.78 18.81 -0.47
C LYS A 209 0.60 17.58 -1.35
N ALA A 210 0.54 16.39 -0.76
CA ALA A 210 0.16 15.16 -1.46
C ALA A 210 -0.33 14.10 -0.46
N GLY A 211 -1.04 13.08 -0.97
CA GLY A 211 -1.42 11.89 -0.23
C GLY A 211 -1.00 10.63 -0.95
N ALA A 212 -0.63 9.58 -0.21
CA ALA A 212 -0.35 8.25 -0.73
C ALA A 212 -1.12 7.20 0.08
N PHE A 213 -1.61 6.15 -0.59
CA PHE A 213 -2.38 5.08 0.04
C PHE A 213 -2.23 3.77 -0.74
N THR A 214 -1.95 2.70 -0.03
CA THR A 214 -2.01 1.34 -0.56
C THR A 214 -3.09 0.56 0.19
N GLY A 215 -4.11 0.05 -0.53
CA GLY A 215 -5.19 -0.70 0.10
C GLY A 215 -6.44 -0.90 -0.76
N SER A 216 -7.62 -0.89 -0.12
CA SER A 216 -8.88 -1.18 -0.80
C SER A 216 -9.34 -0.06 -1.73
N ILE A 217 -10.00 -0.42 -2.83
CA ILE A 217 -10.57 0.52 -3.81
C ILE A 217 -11.50 1.53 -3.12
N GLY A 218 -12.41 1.08 -2.26
CA GLY A 218 -13.41 1.96 -1.64
C GLY A 218 -12.77 3.04 -0.77
N VAL A 219 -11.79 2.68 0.08
CA VAL A 219 -11.08 3.66 0.92
C VAL A 219 -10.18 4.56 0.07
N GLY A 220 -9.46 3.99 -0.89
CA GLY A 220 -8.58 4.79 -1.75
C GLY A 220 -9.32 5.82 -2.58
N ARG A 221 -10.50 5.47 -3.14
CA ARG A 221 -11.33 6.43 -3.86
C ARG A 221 -11.87 7.53 -2.94
N LEU A 222 -12.31 7.18 -1.73
CA LEU A 222 -12.73 8.19 -0.74
C LEU A 222 -11.61 9.19 -0.45
N LEU A 223 -10.38 8.72 -0.23
CA LEU A 223 -9.23 9.59 0.05
C LEU A 223 -8.85 10.43 -1.18
N ALA A 224 -8.89 9.84 -2.38
CA ALA A 224 -8.65 10.55 -3.63
C ALA A 224 -9.69 11.66 -3.86
N ASP A 225 -10.97 11.38 -3.60
CA ASP A 225 -12.04 12.37 -3.70
C ASP A 225 -11.84 13.52 -2.69
N ILE A 226 -11.42 13.23 -1.46
CA ILE A 226 -11.07 14.24 -0.47
C ILE A 226 -9.93 15.12 -1.00
N ALA A 227 -8.84 14.53 -1.50
CA ALA A 227 -7.70 15.26 -2.02
C ALA A 227 -8.06 16.16 -3.22
N ALA A 228 -8.90 15.65 -4.11
CA ALA A 228 -9.36 16.36 -5.32
C ALA A 228 -10.33 17.51 -5.02
N ASN A 229 -11.20 17.35 -4.01
CA ASN A 229 -12.25 18.34 -3.67
C ASN A 229 -11.82 19.39 -2.61
N ARG A 230 -10.52 19.46 -2.27
CA ARG A 230 -9.98 20.53 -1.43
C ARG A 230 -10.08 21.89 -2.14
N PRO A 231 -10.15 23.04 -1.40
CA PRO A 231 -10.04 24.37 -2.00
C PRO A 231 -8.80 24.54 -2.90
N ALA A 232 -7.69 23.90 -2.53
CA ALA A 232 -6.50 23.70 -3.36
C ALA A 232 -6.28 22.20 -3.52
N PRO A 233 -6.70 21.59 -4.65
CA PRO A 233 -6.51 20.16 -4.91
C PRO A 233 -5.05 19.75 -4.84
N ILE A 234 -4.81 18.52 -4.38
CA ILE A 234 -3.45 17.96 -4.28
C ILE A 234 -3.36 16.61 -5.00
N PRO A 235 -2.16 16.22 -5.47
CA PRO A 235 -1.91 14.88 -5.98
C PRO A 235 -2.24 13.81 -4.94
N PHE A 236 -2.83 12.71 -5.42
CA PHE A 236 -3.08 11.51 -4.62
C PHE A 236 -2.56 10.29 -5.37
N TYR A 237 -1.67 9.53 -4.73
CA TYR A 237 -1.03 8.34 -5.26
C TYR A 237 -1.67 7.10 -4.63
N GLY A 238 -2.53 6.40 -5.37
CA GLY A 238 -3.29 5.27 -4.87
C GLY A 238 -2.93 3.97 -5.57
N GLU A 239 -2.46 2.98 -4.82
CA GLU A 239 -2.36 1.58 -5.22
C GLU A 239 -3.59 0.85 -4.69
N LEU A 240 -4.61 0.64 -5.55
CA LEU A 240 -5.97 0.32 -5.13
C LEU A 240 -6.44 -1.02 -5.67
N GLY A 241 -6.63 -1.99 -4.78
CA GLY A 241 -7.15 -3.31 -5.14
C GLY A 241 -6.23 -4.06 -6.09
N SER A 242 -6.68 -5.25 -6.49
CA SER A 242 -5.91 -6.06 -7.43
C SER A 242 -6.76 -7.25 -7.90
N VAL A 243 -6.60 -7.68 -9.16
CA VAL A 243 -7.27 -8.84 -9.74
C VAL A 243 -6.27 -9.87 -10.26
N ASN A 244 -5.20 -9.45 -10.93
CA ASN A 244 -4.16 -10.28 -11.54
C ASN A 244 -4.74 -11.45 -12.38
N PRO A 245 -5.40 -11.17 -13.49
CA PRO A 245 -5.98 -12.21 -14.32
C PRO A 245 -4.90 -13.08 -14.96
N VAL A 246 -5.07 -14.41 -14.92
CA VAL A 246 -4.20 -15.38 -15.56
C VAL A 246 -4.94 -16.00 -16.72
N PHE A 247 -4.33 -16.04 -17.89
CA PHE A 247 -4.87 -16.69 -19.10
C PHE A 247 -4.09 -17.95 -19.38
N ILE A 248 -4.76 -19.11 -19.42
CA ILE A 248 -4.14 -20.41 -19.58
C ILE A 248 -4.70 -21.05 -20.87
N THR A 249 -3.81 -21.31 -21.82
CA THR A 249 -4.19 -21.90 -23.12
C THR A 249 -4.40 -23.40 -23.02
N ALA A 250 -5.17 -23.97 -23.98
CA ALA A 250 -5.41 -25.41 -24.07
C ALA A 250 -4.09 -26.19 -24.16
N ASP A 251 -3.15 -25.72 -25.01
CA ASP A 251 -1.85 -26.39 -25.22
C ASP A 251 -1.03 -26.44 -23.92
N ALA A 252 -1.01 -25.33 -23.15
CA ALA A 252 -0.32 -25.27 -21.85
C ALA A 252 -0.93 -26.26 -20.85
N ILE A 253 -2.24 -26.41 -20.84
CA ILE A 253 -2.93 -27.39 -19.99
C ILE A 253 -2.58 -28.82 -20.42
N ALA A 254 -2.66 -29.12 -21.68
CA ALA A 254 -2.32 -30.46 -22.24
C ALA A 254 -0.86 -30.85 -21.92
N GLU A 255 0.07 -29.89 -21.92
CA GLU A 255 1.49 -30.11 -21.65
C GLU A 255 1.82 -30.25 -20.16
N ARG A 256 1.24 -29.38 -19.29
CA ARG A 256 1.68 -29.21 -17.91
C ARG A 256 0.58 -28.83 -16.91
N ALA A 257 -0.62 -29.43 -17.02
CA ALA A 257 -1.75 -29.11 -16.13
C ALA A 257 -1.40 -29.23 -14.64
N SER A 258 -0.67 -30.28 -14.24
CA SER A 258 -0.28 -30.50 -12.84
C SER A 258 0.66 -29.42 -12.31
N GLU A 259 1.66 -29.01 -13.09
CA GLU A 259 2.59 -27.92 -12.73
C GLU A 259 1.85 -26.59 -12.57
N ILE A 260 0.98 -26.26 -13.51
CA ILE A 260 0.13 -25.07 -13.48
C ILE A 260 -0.78 -25.08 -12.24
N ALA A 261 -1.41 -26.23 -11.96
CA ALA A 261 -2.30 -26.37 -10.80
C ALA A 261 -1.55 -26.15 -9.47
N ILE A 262 -0.38 -26.76 -9.29
CA ILE A 262 0.46 -26.59 -8.10
C ILE A 262 0.88 -25.12 -7.95
N GLY A 263 1.37 -24.48 -9.02
CA GLY A 263 1.76 -23.08 -9.01
C GLY A 263 0.60 -22.14 -8.68
N TYR A 264 -0.57 -22.38 -9.26
CA TYR A 264 -1.79 -21.61 -9.03
C TYR A 264 -2.24 -21.73 -7.56
N VAL A 265 -2.36 -22.94 -7.04
CA VAL A 265 -2.77 -23.19 -5.65
C VAL A 265 -1.80 -22.55 -4.66
N THR A 266 -0.50 -22.72 -4.87
CA THR A 266 0.55 -22.08 -4.05
C THR A 266 0.40 -20.57 -4.05
N SER A 267 0.15 -19.96 -5.21
CA SER A 267 -0.02 -18.51 -5.34
C SER A 267 -1.31 -18.00 -4.68
N VAL A 268 -2.42 -18.75 -4.80
CA VAL A 268 -3.69 -18.40 -4.16
C VAL A 268 -3.65 -18.55 -2.64
N ALA A 269 -3.00 -19.63 -2.14
CA ALA A 269 -2.94 -19.94 -0.72
C ALA A 269 -1.95 -19.07 0.06
N GLY A 270 -0.95 -18.52 -0.60
CA GLY A 270 0.10 -17.73 0.04
C GLY A 270 -0.46 -16.62 0.93
N SER A 271 -0.08 -16.62 2.22
CA SER A 271 -0.54 -15.64 3.24
C SER A 271 -2.07 -15.51 3.32
N ALA A 272 -2.79 -16.62 3.25
CA ALA A 272 -4.25 -16.67 3.19
C ALA A 272 -4.84 -15.83 2.02
N GLY A 273 -4.12 -15.70 0.92
CA GLY A 273 -4.53 -14.88 -0.23
C GLY A 273 -4.49 -13.37 0.02
N GLN A 274 -3.89 -12.90 1.11
CA GLN A 274 -3.83 -11.48 1.48
C GLN A 274 -2.66 -10.75 0.79
N LEU A 275 -2.42 -11.10 -0.47
CA LEU A 275 -1.37 -10.50 -1.31
C LEU A 275 -2.01 -9.74 -2.49
N CYS A 276 -1.51 -8.54 -2.79
CA CYS A 276 -1.92 -7.79 -3.97
C CYS A 276 -1.57 -8.52 -5.27
N THR A 277 -0.60 -9.43 -5.24
CA THR A 277 -0.15 -10.26 -6.37
C THR A 277 -0.92 -11.56 -6.53
N LYS A 278 -1.88 -11.88 -5.62
CA LYS A 278 -2.69 -13.10 -5.70
C LYS A 278 -3.49 -13.13 -7.02
N PRO A 279 -3.47 -14.25 -7.79
CA PRO A 279 -4.32 -14.40 -8.95
C PRO A 279 -5.80 -14.45 -8.52
N GLY A 280 -6.58 -13.45 -8.91
CA GLY A 280 -8.02 -13.36 -8.61
C GLY A 280 -8.88 -14.11 -9.60
N PHE A 281 -8.46 -14.16 -10.87
CA PHE A 281 -9.12 -14.90 -11.94
C PHE A 281 -8.14 -15.77 -12.72
N ALA A 282 -8.57 -16.97 -13.07
CA ALA A 282 -7.94 -17.80 -14.09
C ALA A 282 -8.95 -18.02 -15.23
N PHE A 283 -8.61 -17.54 -16.42
CA PHE A 283 -9.40 -17.78 -17.64
C PHE A 283 -8.84 -19.01 -18.33
N VAL A 284 -9.70 -20.03 -18.45
CA VAL A 284 -9.33 -21.32 -19.03
C VAL A 284 -10.33 -21.71 -20.12
N PRO A 285 -9.96 -22.50 -21.13
CA PRO A 285 -10.92 -23.06 -22.08
C PRO A 285 -11.98 -23.90 -21.36
N ALA A 286 -13.17 -23.98 -21.95
CA ALA A 286 -14.21 -24.88 -21.46
C ALA A 286 -13.74 -26.35 -21.54
N ASP A 287 -14.30 -27.19 -20.68
CA ASP A 287 -14.12 -28.66 -20.71
C ASP A 287 -12.66 -29.14 -20.56
N THR A 288 -11.85 -28.43 -19.73
CA THR A 288 -10.48 -28.81 -19.42
C THR A 288 -10.37 -29.62 -18.13
N GLU A 289 -9.28 -30.38 -17.99
CA GLU A 289 -8.94 -31.12 -16.77
C GLU A 289 -8.38 -30.24 -15.62
N LEU A 290 -8.04 -28.98 -15.90
CA LEU A 290 -7.38 -28.09 -14.96
C LEU A 290 -8.13 -27.90 -13.62
N PRO A 291 -9.48 -27.76 -13.58
CA PRO A 291 -10.20 -27.70 -12.32
C PRO A 291 -9.98 -28.92 -11.43
N GLY A 292 -9.94 -30.12 -12.02
CA GLY A 292 -9.64 -31.36 -11.30
C GLY A 292 -8.18 -31.41 -10.80
N ALA A 293 -7.24 -30.96 -11.61
CA ALA A 293 -5.84 -30.85 -11.22
C ALA A 293 -5.64 -29.82 -10.07
N ILE A 294 -6.34 -28.68 -10.08
CA ILE A 294 -6.35 -27.70 -9.00
C ILE A 294 -6.90 -28.31 -7.70
N ALA A 295 -8.03 -29.04 -7.78
CA ALA A 295 -8.60 -29.72 -6.63
C ALA A 295 -7.63 -30.75 -6.05
N ALA A 296 -6.94 -31.52 -6.90
CA ALA A 296 -5.94 -32.49 -6.47
C ALA A 296 -4.70 -31.83 -5.84
N ALA A 297 -4.25 -30.72 -6.42
CA ALA A 297 -3.09 -29.97 -5.93
C ALA A 297 -3.37 -29.25 -4.58
N ALA A 298 -4.63 -29.00 -4.25
CA ALA A 298 -5.01 -28.34 -3.02
C ALA A 298 -4.61 -29.15 -1.76
N GLY A 299 -4.69 -30.50 -1.83
CA GLY A 299 -4.33 -31.37 -0.73
C GLY A 299 -4.93 -30.92 0.62
N GLU A 300 -4.15 -31.02 1.68
CA GLU A 300 -4.45 -30.40 2.98
C GLU A 300 -3.75 -29.03 3.07
N LEU A 301 -4.39 -27.99 2.53
CA LEU A 301 -3.88 -26.62 2.66
C LEU A 301 -3.97 -26.17 4.11
N PRO A 302 -2.88 -25.61 4.68
CA PRO A 302 -2.90 -25.13 6.04
C PRO A 302 -3.83 -23.92 6.19
N GLU A 303 -4.46 -23.83 7.36
CA GLU A 303 -5.14 -22.60 7.76
C GLU A 303 -4.14 -21.47 8.01
N HIS A 304 -4.53 -20.26 7.65
CA HIS A 304 -3.77 -19.07 7.98
C HIS A 304 -4.63 -18.07 8.74
N ARG A 305 -4.04 -17.45 9.76
CA ARG A 305 -4.68 -16.33 10.45
C ARG A 305 -4.84 -15.14 9.51
N LEU A 306 -6.04 -14.55 9.46
CA LEU A 306 -6.29 -13.30 8.80
C LEU A 306 -5.79 -12.12 9.67
N LEU A 307 -5.29 -11.09 9.03
CA LEU A 307 -4.55 -9.97 9.65
C LEU A 307 -5.38 -9.17 10.67
N ASP A 308 -6.69 -9.10 10.50
CA ASP A 308 -7.57 -8.25 11.32
C ASP A 308 -8.96 -8.91 11.40
N PRO A 309 -9.63 -8.88 12.56
CA PRO A 309 -11.00 -9.43 12.71
C PRO A 309 -12.02 -8.85 11.74
N ARG A 310 -11.86 -7.60 11.29
CA ARG A 310 -12.75 -7.00 10.28
C ARG A 310 -12.52 -7.60 8.90
N ILE A 311 -11.25 -7.90 8.57
CA ILE A 311 -10.90 -8.61 7.33
C ILE A 311 -11.51 -10.01 7.36
N ALA A 312 -11.47 -10.70 8.50
CA ALA A 312 -12.05 -12.01 8.67
C ALA A 312 -13.57 -12.02 8.40
N ARG A 313 -14.31 -11.09 9.01
CA ARG A 313 -15.76 -10.95 8.76
C ARG A 313 -16.05 -10.61 7.30
N SER A 314 -15.32 -9.67 6.72
CA SER A 314 -15.51 -9.29 5.32
C SER A 314 -15.17 -10.43 4.35
N PHE A 315 -14.19 -11.27 4.68
CA PHE A 315 -13.89 -12.48 3.92
C PHE A 315 -15.05 -13.48 3.97
N GLU A 316 -15.58 -13.75 5.16
CA GLU A 316 -16.70 -14.67 5.35
C GLU A 316 -17.95 -14.24 4.57
N GLU A 317 -18.31 -12.96 4.67
CA GLU A 317 -19.45 -12.38 3.95
C GLU A 317 -19.29 -12.51 2.43
N ARG A 318 -18.13 -12.12 1.90
CA ARG A 318 -17.86 -12.19 0.46
C ARG A 318 -17.76 -13.63 -0.06
N ARG A 319 -17.09 -14.52 0.72
CA ARG A 319 -17.05 -15.93 0.36
C ARG A 319 -18.45 -16.52 0.27
N THR A 320 -19.29 -16.25 1.26
CA THR A 320 -20.68 -16.74 1.29
C THR A 320 -21.45 -16.24 0.07
N ALA A 321 -21.34 -14.97 -0.27
CA ALA A 321 -21.99 -14.40 -1.44
C ALA A 321 -21.52 -15.07 -2.74
N ILE A 322 -20.22 -15.23 -2.93
CA ILE A 322 -19.64 -15.82 -4.15
C ILE A 322 -20.04 -17.30 -4.30
N VAL A 323 -19.91 -18.09 -3.24
CA VAL A 323 -20.23 -19.54 -3.29
C VAL A 323 -21.72 -19.78 -3.52
N SER A 324 -22.57 -18.86 -3.08
CA SER A 324 -24.03 -18.93 -3.26
C SER A 324 -24.52 -18.33 -4.61
N ALA A 325 -23.64 -17.75 -5.41
CA ALA A 325 -24.04 -17.12 -6.65
C ALA A 325 -24.46 -18.17 -7.71
N PRO A 326 -25.47 -17.86 -8.55
CA PRO A 326 -25.93 -18.76 -9.60
C PRO A 326 -24.81 -19.19 -10.56
N GLY A 327 -24.76 -20.48 -10.91
CA GLY A 327 -23.78 -21.05 -11.82
C GLY A 327 -22.37 -21.27 -11.23
N VAL A 328 -22.14 -20.83 -9.98
CA VAL A 328 -20.87 -21.04 -9.29
C VAL A 328 -20.79 -22.44 -8.71
N ARG A 329 -19.67 -23.12 -8.92
CA ARG A 329 -19.36 -24.42 -8.29
C ARG A 329 -17.98 -24.38 -7.60
N PRO A 330 -17.85 -24.86 -6.38
CA PRO A 330 -16.57 -24.95 -5.70
C PRO A 330 -15.61 -25.95 -6.41
N ILE A 331 -14.33 -25.55 -6.53
CA ILE A 331 -13.20 -26.44 -6.87
C ILE A 331 -12.45 -26.77 -5.59
N ILE A 332 -12.17 -25.75 -4.77
CA ILE A 332 -11.66 -25.86 -3.42
C ILE A 332 -12.68 -25.14 -2.54
N ASP A 333 -13.32 -25.88 -1.65
CA ASP A 333 -14.40 -25.29 -0.84
C ASP A 333 -13.88 -24.29 0.18
N GLY A 334 -12.76 -24.59 0.83
CA GLY A 334 -12.17 -23.71 1.82
C GLY A 334 -13.11 -23.38 2.98
N GLY A 335 -12.77 -22.34 3.75
CA GLY A 335 -13.61 -21.90 4.86
C GLY A 335 -12.96 -20.89 5.77
N ILE A 336 -13.65 -20.58 6.83
CA ILE A 336 -13.15 -19.75 7.92
C ILE A 336 -13.67 -20.29 9.26
N ARG A 337 -12.82 -20.30 10.27
CA ARG A 337 -13.20 -20.49 11.66
C ARG A 337 -12.64 -19.38 12.53
N TYR A 338 -13.20 -19.19 13.69
CA TYR A 338 -12.71 -18.21 14.68
C TYR A 338 -12.14 -18.95 15.88
N ASP A 339 -11.03 -18.44 16.41
CA ASP A 339 -10.47 -18.89 17.68
C ASP A 339 -11.10 -18.17 18.88
N ASP A 340 -10.74 -18.58 20.11
CA ASP A 340 -11.27 -18.00 21.34
C ASP A 340 -10.93 -16.52 21.52
N ALA A 341 -9.90 -16.03 20.83
CA ALA A 341 -9.50 -14.61 20.79
C ALA A 341 -10.23 -13.81 19.70
N GLY A 342 -11.08 -14.48 18.90
CA GLY A 342 -11.82 -13.84 17.80
C GLY A 342 -11.01 -13.63 16.52
N HIS A 343 -9.84 -14.24 16.38
CA HIS A 343 -9.11 -14.23 15.12
C HIS A 343 -9.72 -15.20 14.12
N GLY A 344 -9.89 -14.76 12.89
CA GLY A 344 -10.32 -15.61 11.78
C GLY A 344 -9.14 -16.40 11.19
N TRP A 345 -9.35 -17.71 11.04
CA TRP A 345 -8.41 -18.63 10.39
C TRP A 345 -9.06 -19.17 9.12
N ALA A 346 -8.46 -18.88 7.98
CA ALA A 346 -9.04 -19.20 6.69
C ALA A 346 -8.22 -20.22 5.91
N THR A 347 -8.94 -21.06 5.17
CA THR A 347 -8.41 -21.87 4.06
C THR A 347 -8.91 -21.28 2.74
N PRO A 348 -8.12 -21.36 1.64
CA PRO A 348 -8.49 -20.76 0.39
C PRO A 348 -9.73 -21.39 -0.22
N THR A 349 -10.56 -20.57 -0.85
CA THR A 349 -11.71 -20.99 -1.66
C THR A 349 -11.41 -20.69 -3.13
N VAL A 350 -11.60 -21.69 -4.00
CA VAL A 350 -11.52 -21.54 -5.45
C VAL A 350 -12.81 -22.04 -6.06
N VAL A 351 -13.42 -21.22 -6.91
CA VAL A 351 -14.69 -21.55 -7.58
C VAL A 351 -14.53 -21.52 -9.09
N ALA A 352 -15.35 -22.27 -9.79
CA ALA A 352 -15.51 -22.17 -11.23
C ALA A 352 -16.89 -21.62 -11.57
N VAL A 353 -16.94 -20.82 -12.61
CA VAL A 353 -18.17 -20.25 -13.15
C VAL A 353 -18.02 -20.15 -14.68
N SER A 354 -19.10 -20.38 -15.44
CA SER A 354 -19.09 -20.15 -16.88
C SER A 354 -18.97 -18.65 -17.19
N LEU A 355 -18.41 -18.29 -18.35
CA LEU A 355 -18.35 -16.89 -18.77
C LEU A 355 -19.76 -16.28 -18.95
N GLU A 356 -20.74 -17.09 -19.32
CA GLU A 356 -22.13 -16.67 -19.46
C GLU A 356 -22.75 -16.32 -18.11
N ASP A 357 -22.63 -17.22 -17.10
CA ASP A 357 -23.13 -16.98 -15.75
C ASP A 357 -22.41 -15.83 -15.08
N PHE A 358 -21.07 -15.71 -15.26
CA PHE A 358 -20.30 -14.59 -14.74
C PHE A 358 -20.79 -13.24 -15.30
N ARG A 359 -21.09 -13.18 -16.62
CA ARG A 359 -21.63 -11.96 -17.23
C ARG A 359 -23.03 -11.64 -16.80
N ALA A 360 -23.86 -12.66 -16.51
CA ALA A 360 -25.21 -12.49 -16.01
C ALA A 360 -25.26 -11.98 -14.55
N ASN A 361 -24.24 -12.29 -13.75
CA ASN A 361 -24.17 -12.00 -12.30
C ASN A 361 -22.99 -11.08 -11.93
N LYS A 362 -22.79 -10.00 -12.66
CA LYS A 362 -21.65 -9.08 -12.49
C LYS A 362 -21.54 -8.41 -11.10
N GLU A 363 -22.61 -8.43 -10.32
CA GLU A 363 -22.66 -7.80 -9.00
C GLU A 363 -22.45 -8.79 -7.85
N ALA A 364 -22.32 -10.08 -8.15
CA ALA A 364 -22.12 -11.15 -7.15
C ALA A 364 -20.66 -11.34 -6.72
#